data_317f6aef7a6fe2450f67ec21953a410f
#
_entry.id   317f6aef7a6fe2450f67ec21953a410f
#
_cell.length_a   1.000
_cell.length_b   1.000
_cell.length_c   1.000
_cell.angle_alpha   90.00
_cell.angle_beta   90.00
_cell.angle_gamma   90.00
#
_symmetry.space_group_name_H-M   'P 1'
#
loop_
_entity.id
_entity.type
_entity.pdbx_description
1 polymer ?
#
loop_
_entity_poly.entity_id
_entity_poly.type
_entity_poly.pdbx_seq_one_letter_code
_entity_poly.pdbx_strand_id
1 'polypeptide(L)'
;MTLIQIPDTINSDLSLICGYTFNQPELSANDFVIVEDRASHRNYFGQVVGPQANLNRSALGPQDNATINAFEQLEQNNYTREVVVREVYFYQVNLIKDITQDPPSSVRRRPQIGSIARQATEAEIIRYLNLPPADERYRIGQIIDSNIGIYINARTLFYQSLIAGSTGSGKTNSCANYIRAALQMDFAVIIYDHKPDYQHINRLNQDAIDILNRNGQTDQDTTWIEGVNANFYYLGEESTAFQGTPIAIPASEFDPAVLAAVMYYPPNETNQREEFETLLEEFDDEQQANQNGNEPVIWTLRDFFQWVTSNQNPWQPPESARERLGGKQASTYKTMVSKMLRRNRRPAWVDGGLPIRPTTNSNGARGRSPSPSAAMLGLEETPRQPQWFDPTNLLQPGRALVIRVGQAGGGRDYGLFLNYMLKRVYELKEQRLITVPVLHHIDEAQDLFNGSKQFASAIGNVLSEGVRKGRSRQIAFTIAVQSAAQIPDDILNNLNTRIIHRHNRASEAQRALEKAADAQISMTKNFGPGEALVDLFGASAVVNARMRLSPFQLTTEELLQQQEQQAQALQQTQEEEGLGF
;
A
#
# COMPACT_ATOMS: atom_id res chain seq x y z
N MET A 1 -11.67 -36.27 -18.01
CA MET A 1 -12.83 -35.50 -17.47
C MET A 1 -13.70 -35.11 -18.65
N THR A 2 -14.99 -35.44 -18.65
CA THR A 2 -15.92 -35.05 -19.70
C THR A 2 -16.71 -33.84 -19.22
N LEU A 3 -16.62 -32.72 -19.93
CA LEU A 3 -17.34 -31.49 -19.60
C LEU A 3 -18.74 -31.57 -20.20
N ILE A 4 -19.75 -31.46 -19.37
CA ILE A 4 -21.13 -31.30 -19.81
C ILE A 4 -21.54 -29.89 -19.40
N GLN A 5 -22.03 -29.13 -20.37
CA GLN A 5 -22.75 -27.91 -20.03
C GLN A 5 -24.08 -28.33 -19.45
N ILE A 6 -24.18 -28.40 -18.12
CA ILE A 6 -25.47 -28.47 -17.47
C ILE A 6 -26.10 -27.10 -17.74
N PRO A 7 -27.28 -27.02 -18.36
CA PRO A 7 -27.95 -25.75 -18.59
C PRO A 7 -28.32 -25.20 -17.24
N ASP A 8 -27.40 -24.49 -16.64
CA ASP A 8 -27.69 -23.77 -15.43
C ASP A 8 -28.51 -22.55 -15.80
N THR A 9 -29.54 -22.36 -15.06
CA THR A 9 -30.47 -21.25 -15.10
C THR A 9 -29.74 -19.95 -15.43
N ILE A 10 -29.94 -19.47 -16.66
CA ILE A 10 -29.84 -18.06 -17.08
C ILE A 10 -28.70 -17.27 -16.38
N ASN A 11 -27.49 -17.76 -16.44
CA ASN A 11 -26.34 -16.95 -16.11
C ASN A 11 -25.88 -16.26 -17.41
N SER A 12 -25.96 -14.93 -17.43
CA SER A 12 -25.53 -14.12 -18.57
C SER A 12 -24.01 -14.19 -18.83
N ASP A 13 -23.26 -14.77 -17.90
CA ASP A 13 -21.82 -14.94 -18.02
C ASP A 13 -21.48 -16.11 -18.96
N LEU A 14 -21.01 -15.79 -20.16
CA LEU A 14 -20.58 -16.74 -21.17
C LEU A 14 -19.31 -17.51 -20.76
N SER A 15 -18.58 -17.03 -19.78
CA SER A 15 -17.30 -17.59 -19.37
C SER A 15 -17.44 -18.73 -18.37
N LEU A 16 -18.54 -18.83 -17.63
CA LEU A 16 -18.73 -19.87 -16.61
C LEU A 16 -19.42 -21.09 -17.19
N ILE A 17 -18.78 -22.25 -17.04
CA ILE A 17 -19.32 -23.55 -17.42
C ILE A 17 -19.25 -24.54 -16.27
N CYS A 18 -20.12 -25.53 -16.26
CA CYS A 18 -20.09 -26.68 -15.34
C CYS A 18 -19.58 -27.93 -16.05
N GLY A 19 -18.78 -28.69 -15.34
CA GLY A 19 -18.29 -29.98 -15.78
C GLY A 19 -18.52 -31.05 -14.72
N TYR A 20 -18.52 -32.33 -15.14
CA TYR A 20 -18.58 -33.41 -14.19
C TYR A 20 -17.68 -34.57 -14.57
N THR A 21 -17.36 -35.43 -13.60
CA THR A 21 -16.67 -36.70 -13.81
C THR A 21 -17.21 -37.75 -12.86
N PHE A 22 -17.11 -39.01 -13.27
CA PHE A 22 -17.52 -40.18 -12.48
C PHE A 22 -16.37 -40.75 -11.65
N ASN A 23 -15.16 -40.37 -11.91
CA ASN A 23 -13.98 -40.81 -11.17
C ASN A 23 -13.58 -39.75 -10.17
N GLN A 24 -12.88 -40.17 -9.11
CA GLN A 24 -12.28 -39.19 -8.18
C GLN A 24 -11.43 -38.21 -8.97
N PRO A 25 -11.66 -36.93 -8.83
CA PRO A 25 -11.03 -35.95 -9.68
C PRO A 25 -9.54 -35.80 -9.38
N GLU A 26 -8.76 -35.73 -10.43
CA GLU A 26 -7.36 -35.32 -10.38
C GLU A 26 -7.22 -33.77 -10.31
N LEU A 27 -8.33 -33.03 -10.53
CA LEU A 27 -8.35 -31.58 -10.56
C LEU A 27 -8.81 -31.00 -9.23
N SER A 28 -8.15 -29.97 -8.80
CA SER A 28 -8.46 -29.17 -7.61
C SER A 28 -8.98 -27.78 -7.98
N ALA A 29 -9.60 -27.09 -7.02
CA ALA A 29 -9.93 -25.69 -7.19
C ALA A 29 -8.66 -24.88 -7.48
N ASN A 30 -8.74 -23.98 -8.45
CA ASN A 30 -7.68 -23.16 -9.04
C ASN A 30 -6.78 -23.86 -10.06
N ASP A 31 -6.95 -25.15 -10.33
CA ASP A 31 -6.26 -25.80 -11.45
C ASP A 31 -6.66 -25.18 -12.79
N PHE A 32 -5.70 -25.13 -13.69
CA PHE A 32 -5.95 -24.66 -15.05
C PHE A 32 -6.25 -25.84 -15.98
N VAL A 33 -7.19 -25.61 -16.88
CA VAL A 33 -7.68 -26.63 -17.81
C VAL A 33 -7.71 -26.13 -19.25
N ILE A 34 -7.50 -27.04 -20.17
CA ILE A 34 -7.81 -26.87 -21.58
C ILE A 34 -9.12 -27.58 -21.87
N VAL A 35 -10.09 -26.85 -22.37
CA VAL A 35 -11.40 -27.38 -22.78
C VAL A 35 -11.41 -27.52 -24.30
N GLU A 36 -11.58 -28.75 -24.79
CA GLU A 36 -11.61 -29.11 -26.19
C GLU A 36 -13.07 -29.34 -26.64
N ASP A 37 -13.60 -28.41 -27.42
CA ASP A 37 -14.90 -28.57 -28.08
C ASP A 37 -14.71 -29.20 -29.47
N ARG A 38 -14.86 -30.53 -29.51
CA ARG A 38 -14.67 -31.30 -30.73
C ARG A 38 -15.72 -30.99 -31.80
N ALA A 39 -16.91 -30.62 -31.40
CA ALA A 39 -18.01 -30.37 -32.31
C ALA A 39 -17.84 -29.05 -33.09
N SER A 40 -17.29 -28.00 -32.43
CA SER A 40 -17.00 -26.72 -33.06
C SER A 40 -15.53 -26.54 -33.45
N HIS A 41 -14.67 -27.54 -33.20
CA HIS A 41 -13.21 -27.45 -33.37
C HIS A 41 -12.59 -26.25 -32.62
N ARG A 42 -13.07 -25.97 -31.41
CA ARG A 42 -12.58 -24.89 -30.57
C ARG A 42 -11.90 -25.39 -29.32
N ASN A 43 -10.88 -24.63 -28.90
CA ASN A 43 -10.18 -24.88 -27.66
C ASN A 43 -10.24 -23.65 -26.78
N TYR A 44 -10.40 -23.88 -25.47
CA TYR A 44 -10.50 -22.83 -24.48
C TYR A 44 -9.52 -23.10 -23.34
N PHE A 45 -8.94 -22.04 -22.83
CA PHE A 45 -8.18 -22.05 -21.59
C PHE A 45 -9.08 -21.55 -20.46
N GLY A 46 -9.14 -22.29 -19.36
CA GLY A 46 -9.99 -21.98 -18.22
C GLY A 46 -9.36 -22.37 -16.91
N GLN A 47 -10.00 -21.95 -15.82
CA GLN A 47 -9.61 -22.23 -14.45
C GLN A 47 -10.77 -22.85 -13.69
N VAL A 48 -10.49 -23.86 -12.88
CA VAL A 48 -11.46 -24.45 -11.94
C VAL A 48 -11.67 -23.47 -10.78
N VAL A 49 -12.88 -22.90 -10.66
CA VAL A 49 -13.15 -21.81 -9.71
C VAL A 49 -14.14 -22.16 -8.60
N GLY A 50 -14.72 -23.34 -8.63
CA GLY A 50 -15.68 -23.79 -7.64
C GLY A 50 -15.19 -24.95 -6.79
N PRO A 51 -15.79 -25.16 -5.61
CA PRO A 51 -15.55 -26.35 -4.84
C PRO A 51 -16.02 -27.57 -5.63
N GLN A 52 -15.29 -28.65 -5.48
CA GLN A 52 -15.79 -29.95 -5.92
C GLN A 52 -17.02 -30.27 -5.06
N ALA A 53 -18.18 -30.36 -5.67
CA ALA A 53 -19.35 -30.88 -5.00
C ALA A 53 -19.46 -32.36 -5.35
N ASN A 54 -19.33 -33.20 -4.34
CA ASN A 54 -19.73 -34.59 -4.43
C ASN A 54 -21.24 -34.62 -4.17
N LEU A 55 -22.04 -34.70 -5.23
CA LEU A 55 -23.48 -34.80 -5.13
C LEU A 55 -23.90 -36.25 -5.23
N ASN A 56 -24.56 -36.74 -4.18
CA ASN A 56 -25.28 -37.98 -4.28
C ASN A 56 -26.34 -37.82 -5.38
N ARG A 57 -26.43 -38.76 -6.28
CA ARG A 57 -27.37 -38.80 -7.42
C ARG A 57 -28.82 -38.51 -7.03
N SER A 58 -29.21 -38.86 -5.82
CA SER A 58 -30.55 -38.58 -5.24
C SER A 58 -30.81 -37.09 -4.97
N ALA A 59 -29.77 -36.25 -4.93
CA ALA A 59 -29.91 -34.81 -4.71
C ALA A 59 -30.10 -34.01 -6.02
N LEU A 60 -29.93 -34.65 -7.17
CA LEU A 60 -30.08 -34.05 -8.50
C LEU A 60 -31.55 -34.04 -8.93
N GLY A 61 -31.96 -32.98 -9.63
CA GLY A 61 -33.29 -32.88 -10.21
C GLY A 61 -33.52 -33.92 -11.32
N PRO A 62 -34.78 -34.17 -11.71
CA PRO A 62 -35.11 -35.17 -12.75
C PRO A 62 -34.44 -34.91 -14.09
N GLN A 63 -34.23 -33.64 -14.46
CA GLN A 63 -33.59 -33.24 -15.72
C GLN A 63 -32.07 -33.53 -15.68
N ASP A 64 -31.44 -33.25 -14.55
CA ASP A 64 -30.01 -33.48 -14.36
C ASP A 64 -29.70 -34.99 -14.38
N ASN A 65 -30.56 -35.78 -13.71
CA ASN A 65 -30.47 -37.23 -13.74
C ASN A 65 -30.69 -37.80 -15.14
N ALA A 66 -31.60 -37.24 -15.93
CA ALA A 66 -31.84 -37.67 -17.30
C ALA A 66 -30.63 -37.41 -18.22
N THR A 67 -29.98 -36.24 -18.03
CA THR A 67 -28.77 -35.87 -18.75
C THR A 67 -27.61 -36.79 -18.39
N ILE A 68 -27.40 -37.03 -17.09
CA ILE A 68 -26.36 -37.96 -16.61
C ILE A 68 -26.59 -39.39 -17.12
N ASN A 69 -27.84 -39.86 -17.06
CA ASN A 69 -28.20 -41.20 -17.60
C ASN A 69 -27.94 -41.33 -19.11
N ALA A 70 -28.22 -40.29 -19.90
CA ALA A 70 -27.93 -40.29 -21.33
C ALA A 70 -26.43 -40.41 -21.61
N PHE A 71 -25.60 -39.74 -20.80
CA PHE A 71 -24.14 -39.81 -20.93
C PHE A 71 -23.57 -41.16 -20.44
N GLU A 72 -24.07 -41.69 -19.35
CA GLU A 72 -23.71 -43.06 -18.91
C GLU A 72 -23.98 -44.10 -20.01
N GLN A 73 -25.10 -43.96 -20.69
CA GLN A 73 -25.42 -44.87 -21.82
C GLN A 73 -24.46 -44.70 -23.00
N LEU A 74 -23.97 -43.49 -23.27
CA LEU A 74 -22.96 -43.23 -24.29
C LEU A 74 -21.57 -43.77 -23.89
N GLU A 75 -21.18 -43.66 -22.64
CA GLU A 75 -19.92 -44.19 -22.12
C GLU A 75 -19.97 -45.72 -21.93
N GLN A 76 -21.08 -46.29 -21.49
CA GLN A 76 -21.28 -47.73 -21.33
C GLN A 76 -21.15 -48.51 -22.64
N ASN A 77 -21.41 -47.89 -23.78
CA ASN A 77 -21.14 -48.50 -25.09
C ASN A 77 -19.63 -48.63 -25.38
N ASN A 78 -18.77 -48.01 -24.60
CA ASN A 78 -17.31 -48.04 -24.75
C ASN A 78 -16.57 -48.76 -23.61
N TYR A 79 -17.25 -49.10 -22.50
CA TYR A 79 -16.64 -49.74 -21.33
C TYR A 79 -17.42 -50.96 -20.85
N THR A 80 -16.68 -52.01 -20.52
CA THR A 80 -17.24 -53.26 -19.96
C THR A 80 -17.97 -53.07 -18.64
N ARG A 81 -19.03 -53.71 -18.45
CA ARG A 81 -20.18 -53.76 -17.52
C ARG A 81 -19.95 -53.64 -15.99
N GLU A 82 -18.82 -53.23 -15.45
CA GLU A 82 -18.57 -53.39 -14.00
C GLU A 82 -18.45 -52.12 -13.15
N VAL A 83 -18.59 -50.94 -13.70
CA VAL A 83 -18.48 -49.71 -12.90
C VAL A 83 -19.87 -49.18 -12.48
N VAL A 84 -20.30 -49.55 -11.29
CA VAL A 84 -21.44 -48.91 -10.63
C VAL A 84 -20.99 -47.51 -10.19
N VAL A 85 -21.30 -46.50 -10.98
CA VAL A 85 -21.03 -45.12 -10.64
C VAL A 85 -21.86 -44.71 -9.43
N ARG A 86 -21.22 -44.57 -8.26
CA ARG A 86 -21.86 -44.19 -7.02
C ARG A 86 -21.84 -42.69 -6.78
N GLU A 87 -20.89 -41.97 -7.34
CA GLU A 87 -20.61 -40.58 -7.06
C GLU A 87 -20.33 -39.82 -8.36
N VAL A 88 -20.86 -38.59 -8.41
CA VAL A 88 -20.63 -37.65 -9.51
C VAL A 88 -19.98 -36.38 -8.93
N TYR A 89 -18.84 -36.01 -9.47
CA TYR A 89 -18.10 -34.84 -9.06
C TYR A 89 -18.34 -33.70 -10.02
N PHE A 90 -18.76 -32.53 -9.49
CA PHE A 90 -19.06 -31.36 -10.28
C PHE A 90 -17.97 -30.28 -10.08
N TYR A 91 -17.67 -29.61 -11.17
CA TYR A 91 -16.75 -28.47 -11.20
C TYR A 91 -17.39 -27.28 -11.87
N GLN A 92 -17.01 -26.12 -11.39
CA GLN A 92 -17.19 -24.89 -12.14
C GLN A 92 -15.86 -24.49 -12.78
N VAL A 93 -15.89 -24.19 -14.07
CA VAL A 93 -14.73 -23.75 -14.84
C VAL A 93 -15.02 -22.36 -15.39
N ASN A 94 -14.19 -21.40 -15.03
CA ASN A 94 -14.19 -20.07 -15.62
C ASN A 94 -13.31 -20.11 -16.88
N LEU A 95 -13.91 -19.90 -18.05
CA LEU A 95 -13.19 -19.83 -19.33
C LEU A 95 -12.54 -18.46 -19.46
N ILE A 96 -11.22 -18.44 -19.56
CA ILE A 96 -10.41 -17.22 -19.57
C ILE A 96 -10.18 -16.74 -21.01
N LYS A 97 -9.85 -17.67 -21.92
CA LYS A 97 -9.52 -17.35 -23.33
C LYS A 97 -10.04 -18.41 -24.28
N ASP A 98 -10.42 -18.00 -25.48
CA ASP A 98 -10.53 -18.85 -26.66
C ASP A 98 -9.13 -18.93 -27.31
N ILE A 99 -8.55 -20.12 -27.27
CA ILE A 99 -7.20 -20.42 -27.75
C ILE A 99 -7.19 -21.18 -29.09
N THR A 100 -8.31 -21.15 -29.78
CA THR A 100 -8.46 -21.80 -31.10
C THR A 100 -7.54 -21.19 -32.15
N GLN A 101 -7.24 -19.90 -32.00
CA GLN A 101 -6.36 -19.15 -32.90
C GLN A 101 -5.21 -18.49 -32.10
N ASP A 102 -4.12 -18.17 -32.79
CA ASP A 102 -3.01 -17.39 -32.25
C ASP A 102 -2.97 -16.03 -32.96
N PRO A 103 -3.07 -14.91 -32.24
CA PRO A 103 -3.16 -14.79 -30.78
C PRO A 103 -4.53 -15.20 -30.20
N PRO A 104 -4.56 -15.67 -28.93
CA PRO A 104 -5.79 -16.00 -28.24
C PRO A 104 -6.74 -14.81 -28.11
N SER A 105 -8.05 -15.10 -28.15
CA SER A 105 -9.08 -14.06 -28.06
C SER A 105 -9.95 -14.22 -26.79
N SER A 106 -10.82 -13.21 -26.53
CA SER A 106 -11.84 -13.32 -25.49
C SER A 106 -12.85 -14.41 -25.84
N VAL A 107 -13.41 -15.06 -24.83
CA VAL A 107 -14.45 -16.08 -24.98
C VAL A 107 -15.73 -15.43 -25.50
N ARG A 108 -16.16 -15.80 -26.69
CA ARG A 108 -17.38 -15.29 -27.33
C ARG A 108 -18.46 -16.38 -27.51
N ARG A 109 -18.10 -17.65 -27.31
CA ARG A 109 -19.02 -18.79 -27.44
C ARG A 109 -18.68 -19.80 -26.35
N ARG A 110 -19.71 -20.43 -25.81
CA ARG A 110 -19.53 -21.55 -24.88
C ARG A 110 -19.15 -22.80 -25.62
N PRO A 111 -18.35 -23.70 -25.00
CA PRO A 111 -18.16 -25.06 -25.48
C PRO A 111 -19.50 -25.80 -25.57
N GLN A 112 -19.63 -26.67 -26.55
CA GLN A 112 -20.83 -27.52 -26.69
C GLN A 112 -20.83 -28.64 -25.65
N ILE A 113 -22.02 -29.20 -25.42
CA ILE A 113 -22.20 -30.38 -24.57
C ILE A 113 -21.35 -31.54 -25.17
N GLY A 114 -20.64 -32.26 -24.28
CA GLY A 114 -19.72 -33.33 -24.70
C GLY A 114 -18.28 -32.83 -24.94
N SER A 115 -17.98 -31.55 -24.72
CA SER A 115 -16.60 -31.06 -24.70
C SER A 115 -15.81 -31.74 -23.57
N ILE A 116 -14.51 -31.94 -23.80
CA ILE A 116 -13.60 -32.59 -22.85
C ILE A 116 -12.66 -31.57 -22.26
N ALA A 117 -12.44 -31.63 -20.96
CA ALA A 117 -11.40 -30.85 -20.30
C ALA A 117 -10.26 -31.75 -19.81
N ARG A 118 -9.05 -31.24 -19.98
CA ARG A 118 -7.84 -31.84 -19.40
C ARG A 118 -7.09 -30.80 -18.59
N GLN A 119 -6.24 -31.24 -17.69
CA GLN A 119 -5.32 -30.32 -16.98
C GLN A 119 -4.39 -29.65 -18.01
N ALA A 120 -4.18 -28.34 -17.83
CA ALA A 120 -3.22 -27.61 -18.65
C ALA A 120 -1.79 -27.92 -18.20
N THR A 121 -0.88 -27.99 -19.14
CA THR A 121 0.55 -28.13 -18.86
C THR A 121 1.12 -26.79 -18.35
N GLU A 122 2.25 -26.83 -17.64
CA GLU A 122 2.90 -25.60 -17.15
C GLU A 122 3.21 -24.61 -18.29
N ALA A 123 3.65 -25.10 -19.44
CA ALA A 123 3.92 -24.25 -20.62
C ALA A 123 2.64 -23.57 -21.15
N GLU A 124 1.51 -24.27 -21.17
CA GLU A 124 0.21 -23.71 -21.55
C GLU A 124 -0.26 -22.68 -20.53
N ILE A 125 -0.08 -22.95 -19.24
CA ILE A 125 -0.43 -22.01 -18.16
C ILE A 125 0.37 -20.72 -18.33
N ILE A 126 1.69 -20.78 -18.45
CA ILE A 126 2.55 -19.61 -18.64
C ILE A 126 2.13 -18.82 -19.87
N ARG A 127 1.91 -19.50 -21.00
CA ARG A 127 1.51 -18.87 -22.27
C ARG A 127 0.16 -18.18 -22.17
N TYR A 128 -0.86 -18.87 -21.67
CA TYR A 128 -2.24 -18.40 -21.74
C TYR A 128 -2.63 -17.50 -20.56
N LEU A 129 -1.98 -17.62 -19.40
CA LEU A 129 -2.08 -16.62 -18.34
C LEU A 129 -1.38 -15.31 -18.71
N ASN A 130 -0.54 -15.32 -19.74
CA ASN A 130 0.27 -14.17 -20.10
C ASN A 130 1.16 -13.71 -18.94
N LEU A 131 1.70 -14.69 -18.21
CA LEU A 131 2.65 -14.40 -17.14
C LEU A 131 3.92 -13.84 -17.74
N PRO A 132 4.50 -12.89 -17.05
CA PRO A 132 5.73 -12.32 -17.47
C PRO A 132 6.81 -13.43 -17.66
N PRO A 133 7.68 -13.60 -18.81
CA PRO A 133 8.72 -14.62 -18.98
C PRO A 133 9.81 -14.52 -17.89
N ALA A 134 10.57 -15.60 -17.56
CA ALA A 134 11.44 -15.68 -16.38
C ALA A 134 12.77 -14.89 -16.45
N ASP A 135 13.19 -14.45 -17.61
CA ASP A 135 14.55 -14.01 -17.92
C ASP A 135 14.86 -12.53 -17.58
N GLU A 136 13.87 -11.72 -17.20
CA GLU A 136 14.08 -10.29 -16.85
C GLU A 136 13.45 -9.92 -15.51
N ARG A 137 13.45 -10.81 -14.48
CA ARG A 137 12.44 -10.67 -13.42
C ARG A 137 12.83 -11.19 -12.07
N TYR A 138 12.11 -10.64 -11.10
CA TYR A 138 12.24 -11.00 -9.71
C TYR A 138 11.06 -11.85 -9.27
N ARG A 139 11.36 -13.06 -8.80
CA ARG A 139 10.37 -14.00 -8.28
C ARG A 139 9.84 -13.49 -6.94
N ILE A 140 8.52 -13.32 -6.86
CA ILE A 140 7.82 -12.91 -5.63
C ILE A 140 7.00 -14.05 -5.02
N GLY A 141 6.74 -15.11 -5.76
CA GLY A 141 5.94 -16.24 -5.30
C GLY A 141 5.90 -17.38 -6.31
N GLN A 142 4.98 -18.30 -6.07
CA GLN A 142 4.75 -19.50 -6.89
C GLN A 142 3.26 -19.83 -6.87
N ILE A 143 2.71 -20.26 -8.00
CA ILE A 143 1.35 -20.81 -8.04
C ILE A 143 1.30 -22.07 -7.18
N ILE A 144 0.30 -22.16 -6.28
CA ILE A 144 0.13 -23.31 -5.39
C ILE A 144 -0.05 -24.58 -6.23
N ASP A 145 0.49 -25.68 -5.74
CA ASP A 145 0.50 -27.00 -6.36
C ASP A 145 1.11 -27.05 -7.78
N SER A 146 1.99 -26.09 -8.10
CA SER A 146 2.76 -26.09 -9.34
C SER A 146 4.19 -25.59 -9.12
N ASN A 147 5.07 -25.75 -10.13
CA ASN A 147 6.41 -25.17 -10.14
C ASN A 147 6.48 -23.80 -10.82
N ILE A 148 5.34 -23.24 -11.19
CA ILE A 148 5.26 -21.98 -11.94
C ILE A 148 5.52 -20.80 -11.00
N GLY A 149 6.66 -20.13 -11.22
CA GLY A 149 7.01 -18.91 -10.49
C GLY A 149 6.16 -17.70 -10.89
N ILE A 150 5.88 -16.86 -9.93
CA ILE A 150 5.25 -15.54 -10.13
C ILE A 150 6.35 -14.50 -10.06
N TYR A 151 6.47 -13.72 -11.12
CA TYR A 151 7.54 -12.74 -11.30
C TYR A 151 6.96 -11.34 -11.50
N ILE A 152 7.71 -10.33 -11.10
CA ILE A 152 7.44 -8.92 -11.39
C ILE A 152 8.64 -8.29 -12.10
N ASN A 153 8.41 -7.23 -12.82
CA ASN A 153 9.43 -6.43 -13.50
C ASN A 153 9.14 -4.93 -13.30
N ALA A 154 9.99 -4.05 -13.80
CA ALA A 154 9.80 -2.61 -13.68
C ALA A 154 8.45 -2.13 -14.24
N ARG A 155 7.95 -2.74 -15.33
CA ARG A 155 6.63 -2.43 -15.86
C ARG A 155 5.53 -2.74 -14.87
N THR A 156 5.59 -3.89 -14.18
CA THR A 156 4.63 -4.27 -13.14
C THR A 156 4.58 -3.22 -12.02
N LEU A 157 5.76 -2.76 -11.57
CA LEU A 157 5.86 -1.74 -10.52
C LEU A 157 5.21 -0.41 -10.95
N PHE A 158 5.47 0.06 -12.19
CA PHE A 158 4.88 1.32 -12.69
C PHE A 158 3.36 1.29 -12.89
N TYR A 159 2.74 0.12 -12.90
CA TYR A 159 1.29 0.00 -12.93
C TYR A 159 0.65 -0.08 -11.54
N GLN A 160 1.42 0.27 -10.52
CA GLN A 160 1.02 0.41 -9.13
C GLN A 160 0.49 -0.89 -8.50
N SER A 161 0.72 -1.06 -7.22
CA SER A 161 0.42 -2.33 -6.55
C SER A 161 -0.32 -2.13 -5.22
N LEU A 162 -1.27 -3.01 -4.95
CA LEU A 162 -1.95 -3.17 -3.67
C LEU A 162 -1.51 -4.49 -3.02
N ILE A 163 -1.15 -4.43 -1.75
CA ILE A 163 -0.91 -5.61 -0.93
C ILE A 163 -1.82 -5.52 0.29
N ALA A 164 -2.82 -6.40 0.39
CA ALA A 164 -3.81 -6.35 1.46
C ALA A 164 -3.87 -7.67 2.23
N GLY A 165 -4.20 -7.59 3.52
CA GLY A 165 -4.37 -8.78 4.36
C GLY A 165 -4.36 -8.47 5.84
N SER A 166 -5.01 -9.34 6.63
CA SER A 166 -5.05 -9.23 8.09
C SER A 166 -3.66 -9.42 8.72
N THR A 167 -3.52 -9.01 9.97
CA THR A 167 -2.28 -9.22 10.75
C THR A 167 -1.90 -10.70 10.77
N GLY A 168 -0.61 -10.99 10.60
CA GLY A 168 -0.08 -12.35 10.58
C GLY A 168 -0.39 -13.16 9.30
N SER A 169 -0.93 -12.54 8.25
CA SER A 169 -1.21 -13.22 6.98
C SER A 169 0.00 -13.34 6.04
N GLY A 170 1.09 -12.64 6.30
CA GLY A 170 2.27 -12.58 5.43
C GLY A 170 2.37 -11.31 4.58
N LYS A 171 1.53 -10.29 4.83
CA LYS A 171 1.54 -9.00 4.14
C LYS A 171 2.93 -8.35 4.12
N THR A 172 3.54 -8.13 5.30
CA THR A 172 4.86 -7.50 5.43
C THR A 172 5.95 -8.25 4.66
N ASN A 173 5.89 -9.59 4.66
CA ASN A 173 6.81 -10.41 3.85
C ASN A 173 6.65 -10.16 2.35
N SER A 174 5.42 -10.06 1.84
CA SER A 174 5.17 -9.74 0.43
C SER A 174 5.61 -8.32 0.07
N CYS A 175 5.38 -7.35 0.95
CA CYS A 175 5.89 -5.98 0.80
C CYS A 175 7.41 -5.96 0.70
N ALA A 176 8.10 -6.69 1.59
CA ALA A 176 9.56 -6.79 1.58
C ALA A 176 10.10 -7.42 0.28
N ASN A 177 9.41 -8.40 -0.29
CA ASN A 177 9.76 -8.96 -1.60
C ASN A 177 9.59 -7.95 -2.74
N TYR A 178 8.56 -7.09 -2.68
CA TYR A 178 8.38 -5.99 -3.62
C TYR A 178 9.49 -4.95 -3.51
N ILE A 179 9.83 -4.56 -2.29
CA ILE A 179 10.93 -3.64 -2.02
C ILE A 179 12.24 -4.21 -2.56
N ARG A 180 12.53 -5.50 -2.27
CA ARG A 180 13.70 -6.20 -2.79
C ARG A 180 13.76 -6.13 -4.32
N ALA A 181 12.67 -6.52 -4.98
CA ALA A 181 12.61 -6.51 -6.43
C ALA A 181 12.85 -5.09 -7.02
N ALA A 182 12.28 -4.06 -6.41
CA ALA A 182 12.48 -2.68 -6.84
C ALA A 182 13.94 -2.23 -6.67
N LEU A 183 14.56 -2.52 -5.52
CA LEU A 183 15.96 -2.21 -5.27
C LEU A 183 16.89 -2.91 -6.27
N GLN A 184 16.62 -4.17 -6.61
CA GLN A 184 17.38 -4.94 -7.60
C GLN A 184 17.17 -4.46 -9.04
N MET A 185 16.10 -3.72 -9.31
CA MET A 185 15.83 -3.02 -10.57
C MET A 185 16.32 -1.56 -10.54
N ASP A 186 17.24 -1.21 -9.65
CA ASP A 186 17.82 0.12 -9.50
C ASP A 186 16.83 1.24 -9.18
N PHE A 187 15.67 0.92 -8.58
CA PHE A 187 14.80 1.94 -8.02
C PHE A 187 15.40 2.54 -6.75
N ALA A 188 15.23 3.84 -6.56
CA ALA A 188 15.27 4.43 -5.24
C ALA A 188 13.95 4.10 -4.53
N VAL A 189 14.01 3.50 -3.34
CA VAL A 189 12.81 3.05 -2.64
C VAL A 189 12.60 3.88 -1.37
N ILE A 190 11.46 4.55 -1.27
CA ILE A 190 11.03 5.28 -0.08
C ILE A 190 10.03 4.41 0.67
N ILE A 191 10.36 4.04 1.90
CA ILE A 191 9.53 3.18 2.75
C ILE A 191 8.96 4.05 3.87
N TYR A 192 7.65 4.22 3.88
CA TYR A 192 6.92 4.88 4.97
C TYR A 192 6.54 3.81 5.98
N ASP A 193 7.44 3.58 6.93
CA ASP A 193 7.36 2.52 7.95
C ASP A 193 6.45 2.97 9.11
N HIS A 194 5.20 2.51 9.09
CA HIS A 194 4.24 2.84 10.14
C HIS A 194 4.49 2.06 11.42
N LYS A 195 4.79 0.77 11.28
CA LYS A 195 5.31 -0.10 12.34
C LYS A 195 6.79 -0.32 12.06
N PRO A 196 7.66 -0.47 13.07
CA PRO A 196 9.10 -0.59 12.83
C PRO A 196 9.49 -1.93 12.16
N ASP A 197 8.75 -2.31 11.10
CA ASP A 197 8.91 -3.60 10.43
C ASP A 197 10.19 -3.64 9.56
N TYR A 198 10.62 -2.49 9.03
CA TYR A 198 11.71 -2.40 8.05
C TYR A 198 13.02 -1.84 8.59
N GLN A 199 13.15 -1.68 9.91
CA GLN A 199 14.37 -1.10 10.52
C GLN A 199 15.65 -1.94 10.32
N HIS A 200 15.51 -3.19 9.91
CA HIS A 200 16.62 -4.12 9.66
C HIS A 200 16.67 -4.61 8.21
N ILE A 201 16.11 -3.85 7.26
CA ILE A 201 16.06 -4.22 5.84
C ILE A 201 17.44 -4.39 5.20
N ASN A 202 18.48 -3.85 5.82
CA ASN A 202 19.89 -4.01 5.42
C ASN A 202 20.57 -5.24 6.06
N ARG A 203 19.81 -6.11 6.73
CA ARG A 203 20.31 -7.34 7.34
C ARG A 203 19.66 -8.57 6.74
N LEU A 204 20.40 -9.67 6.69
CA LEU A 204 19.90 -10.95 6.24
C LEU A 204 19.10 -11.66 7.34
N ASN A 205 17.97 -12.25 6.94
CA ASN A 205 17.27 -13.23 7.77
C ASN A 205 17.80 -14.63 7.45
N GLN A 206 18.72 -15.14 8.28
CA GLN A 206 19.36 -16.42 8.05
C GLN A 206 18.38 -17.59 8.02
N ASP A 207 17.34 -17.57 8.87
CA ASP A 207 16.32 -18.62 8.90
C ASP A 207 15.53 -18.66 7.58
N ALA A 208 15.18 -17.50 7.05
CA ALA A 208 14.49 -17.41 5.75
C ALA A 208 15.37 -17.92 4.61
N ILE A 209 16.67 -17.60 4.64
CA ILE A 209 17.65 -18.08 3.66
C ILE A 209 17.79 -19.60 3.73
N ASP A 210 17.88 -20.18 4.91
CA ASP A 210 17.98 -21.62 5.09
C ASP A 210 16.72 -22.35 4.58
N ILE A 211 15.54 -21.74 4.74
CA ILE A 211 14.29 -22.29 4.16
C ILE A 211 14.30 -22.16 2.63
N LEU A 212 14.70 -21.02 2.08
CA LEU A 212 14.82 -20.81 0.64
C LEU A 212 15.81 -21.80 0.02
N ASN A 213 16.95 -22.04 0.65
CA ASN A 213 17.96 -23.01 0.24
C ASN A 213 17.39 -24.42 0.19
N ARG A 214 16.72 -24.85 1.26
CA ARG A 214 16.11 -26.19 1.34
C ARG A 214 15.04 -26.41 0.27
N ASN A 215 14.36 -25.35 -0.15
CA ASN A 215 13.31 -25.41 -1.17
C ASN A 215 13.85 -25.20 -2.61
N GLY A 216 15.16 -25.13 -2.80
CA GLY A 216 15.76 -24.85 -4.12
C GLY A 216 15.41 -23.46 -4.68
N GLN A 217 15.04 -22.53 -3.83
CA GLN A 217 14.62 -21.17 -4.17
C GLN A 217 15.71 -20.13 -3.92
N THR A 218 16.93 -20.58 -3.68
CA THR A 218 18.09 -19.69 -3.54
C THR A 218 18.38 -19.05 -4.88
N ASP A 219 18.03 -17.80 -4.95
CA ASP A 219 18.58 -16.95 -6.00
C ASP A 219 20.01 -16.55 -5.58
N GLN A 220 20.80 -16.08 -6.54
CA GLN A 220 22.14 -15.52 -6.34
C GLN A 220 22.14 -14.24 -5.47
N ASP A 221 21.05 -13.99 -4.75
CA ASP A 221 20.68 -12.74 -4.10
C ASP A 221 21.27 -12.54 -2.71
N THR A 222 21.85 -13.59 -2.09
CA THR A 222 22.30 -13.48 -0.70
C THR A 222 23.43 -12.49 -0.52
N THR A 223 24.37 -12.43 -1.47
CA THR A 223 25.49 -11.47 -1.45
C THR A 223 25.04 -10.03 -1.72
N TRP A 224 23.91 -9.88 -2.40
CA TRP A 224 23.39 -8.55 -2.73
C TRP A 224 22.78 -7.84 -1.50
N ILE A 225 22.13 -8.55 -0.59
CA ILE A 225 21.46 -7.96 0.58
C ILE A 225 22.45 -7.35 1.55
N GLU A 226 23.63 -7.95 1.74
CA GLU A 226 24.69 -7.38 2.57
C GLU A 226 25.18 -6.01 2.07
N GLY A 227 24.90 -5.70 0.80
CA GLY A 227 25.21 -4.42 0.16
C GLY A 227 24.06 -3.42 0.11
N VAL A 228 22.87 -3.73 0.63
CA VAL A 228 21.74 -2.79 0.60
C VAL A 228 22.06 -1.54 1.40
N ASN A 229 22.17 -0.43 0.70
CA ASN A 229 22.42 0.86 1.31
C ASN A 229 21.06 1.47 1.74
N ALA A 230 20.80 1.46 3.04
CA ALA A 230 19.59 2.01 3.62
C ALA A 230 19.91 3.19 4.53
N ASN A 231 19.18 4.29 4.35
CA ASN A 231 19.19 5.44 5.25
C ASN A 231 17.93 5.42 6.12
N PHE A 232 18.09 5.64 7.41
CA PHE A 232 17.01 5.57 8.38
C PHE A 232 16.71 6.95 8.94
N TYR A 233 15.45 7.34 8.88
CA TYR A 233 14.93 8.60 9.39
C TYR A 233 13.67 8.38 10.22
N TYR A 234 13.33 9.34 11.08
CA TYR A 234 12.11 9.29 11.87
C TYR A 234 11.44 10.64 11.98
N LEU A 235 10.11 10.61 12.13
CA LEU A 235 9.28 11.76 12.46
C LEU A 235 9.03 11.77 13.97
N GLY A 236 9.20 12.93 14.62
CA GLY A 236 8.86 13.11 16.03
C GLY A 236 10.02 12.86 16.99
N GLU A 237 9.71 12.28 18.15
CA GLU A 237 10.70 12.08 19.22
C GLU A 237 11.53 10.81 18.97
N GLU A 238 12.79 10.87 19.40
CA GLU A 238 13.71 9.75 19.33
C GLU A 238 13.16 8.58 20.17
N SER A 239 13.20 7.40 19.60
CA SER A 239 12.87 6.17 20.30
C SER A 239 14.16 5.39 20.53
N THR A 240 14.38 4.88 21.73
CA THR A 240 15.52 4.03 22.06
C THR A 240 15.58 2.74 21.22
N ALA A 241 14.44 2.34 20.66
CA ALA A 241 14.32 1.15 19.82
C ALA A 241 14.60 1.40 18.33
N PHE A 242 14.73 2.65 17.87
CA PHE A 242 14.94 3.00 16.47
C PHE A 242 16.15 3.93 16.31
N GLN A 243 17.17 3.45 15.63
CA GLN A 243 18.34 4.25 15.29
C GLN A 243 18.13 4.92 13.93
N GLY A 244 18.11 6.23 13.91
CA GLY A 244 17.91 7.01 12.69
C GLY A 244 18.20 8.50 12.90
N THR A 245 18.05 9.27 11.84
CA THR A 245 18.21 10.73 11.85
C THR A 245 16.83 11.39 11.98
N PRO A 246 16.65 12.37 12.90
CA PRO A 246 15.40 13.11 12.97
C PRO A 246 15.18 13.94 11.71
N ILE A 247 13.94 13.97 11.24
CA ILE A 247 13.52 14.81 10.13
C ILE A 247 13.15 16.20 10.64
N ALA A 248 13.64 17.21 9.93
CA ALA A 248 13.21 18.60 10.10
C ALA A 248 12.91 19.21 8.73
N ILE A 249 11.69 19.74 8.55
CA ILE A 249 11.24 20.35 7.31
C ILE A 249 10.69 21.75 7.65
N PRO A 250 11.12 22.81 6.94
CA PRO A 250 10.60 24.15 7.18
C PRO A 250 9.13 24.26 6.76
N ALA A 251 8.38 25.11 7.42
CA ALA A 251 6.96 25.31 7.15
C ALA A 251 6.69 25.78 5.71
N SER A 252 7.61 26.51 5.11
CA SER A 252 7.55 26.99 3.72
C SER A 252 7.45 25.88 2.65
N GLU A 253 7.84 24.65 2.99
CA GLU A 253 7.79 23.53 2.06
C GLU A 253 6.39 22.87 1.95
N PHE A 254 5.44 23.29 2.79
CA PHE A 254 4.09 22.76 2.81
C PHE A 254 3.11 23.65 2.07
N ASP A 255 2.14 23.04 1.43
CA ASP A 255 0.96 23.73 0.93
C ASP A 255 0.20 24.40 2.10
N PRO A 256 -0.10 25.70 2.03
CA PRO A 256 -0.79 26.43 3.09
C PRO A 256 -2.10 25.78 3.53
N ALA A 257 -2.91 25.26 2.59
CA ALA A 257 -4.17 24.59 2.88
C ALA A 257 -3.98 23.30 3.67
N VAL A 258 -2.95 22.51 3.31
CA VAL A 258 -2.62 21.25 3.98
C VAL A 258 -2.06 21.52 5.38
N LEU A 259 -1.17 22.49 5.51
CA LEU A 259 -0.62 22.91 6.81
C LEU A 259 -1.72 23.45 7.74
N ALA A 260 -2.62 24.27 7.21
CA ALA A 260 -3.77 24.78 7.94
C ALA A 260 -4.71 23.66 8.41
N ALA A 261 -4.97 22.67 7.56
CA ALA A 261 -5.80 21.52 7.91
C ALA A 261 -5.21 20.66 9.04
N VAL A 262 -3.88 20.56 9.12
CA VAL A 262 -3.18 19.84 10.19
C VAL A 262 -3.20 20.65 11.50
N MET A 263 -3.00 21.95 11.44
CA MET A 263 -2.94 22.80 12.62
C MET A 263 -4.30 23.09 13.23
N TYR A 264 -5.36 23.16 12.42
CA TYR A 264 -6.74 23.40 12.85
C TYR A 264 -7.59 22.14 12.84
N TYR A 265 -7.39 21.27 13.80
CA TYR A 265 -8.21 20.10 14.04
C TYR A 265 -8.87 20.19 15.43
N PRO A 266 -10.15 19.98 15.60
CA PRO A 266 -11.18 19.33 14.75
C PRO A 266 -11.94 20.31 13.82
N PRO A 267 -12.75 19.77 12.86
CA PRO A 267 -13.29 20.49 11.71
C PRO A 267 -14.30 21.60 12.00
N ASN A 268 -14.67 21.83 13.26
CA ASN A 268 -15.68 22.83 13.65
C ASN A 268 -15.17 24.28 13.56
N GLU A 269 -13.93 24.50 13.13
CA GLU A 269 -13.28 25.80 13.07
C GLU A 269 -12.96 26.23 11.62
N THR A 270 -13.84 25.91 10.67
CA THR A 270 -13.61 26.12 9.22
C THR A 270 -13.20 27.56 8.89
N ASN A 271 -13.90 28.57 9.44
CA ASN A 271 -13.60 29.97 9.16
C ASN A 271 -12.20 30.39 9.68
N GLN A 272 -11.77 29.86 10.82
CA GLN A 272 -10.45 30.20 11.38
C GLN A 272 -9.33 29.50 10.62
N ARG A 273 -9.60 28.32 10.08
CA ARG A 273 -8.67 27.61 9.21
C ARG A 273 -8.46 28.36 7.89
N GLU A 274 -9.55 28.79 7.24
CA GLU A 274 -9.49 29.59 6.01
C GLU A 274 -8.76 30.90 6.20
N GLU A 275 -8.97 31.58 7.34
CA GLU A 275 -8.24 32.79 7.70
C GLU A 275 -6.74 32.52 7.92
N PHE A 276 -6.41 31.39 8.52
CA PHE A 276 -5.02 30.97 8.71
C PHE A 276 -4.34 30.62 7.39
N GLU A 277 -5.02 29.91 6.53
CA GLU A 277 -4.58 29.58 5.16
C GLU A 277 -4.28 30.88 4.39
N THR A 278 -5.22 31.83 4.38
CA THR A 278 -5.03 33.15 3.75
C THR A 278 -3.83 33.91 4.30
N LEU A 279 -3.59 33.85 5.61
CA LEU A 279 -2.42 34.49 6.23
C LEU A 279 -1.11 33.81 5.84
N LEU A 280 -1.10 32.49 5.73
CA LEU A 280 0.09 31.75 5.28
C LEU A 280 0.43 32.08 3.84
N GLU A 281 -0.58 32.14 2.96
CA GLU A 281 -0.42 32.54 1.55
C GLU A 281 0.14 33.96 1.44
N GLU A 282 -0.42 34.91 2.19
CA GLU A 282 0.03 36.30 2.18
C GLU A 282 1.46 36.46 2.67
N PHE A 283 1.82 35.70 3.73
CA PHE A 283 3.16 35.70 4.25
C PHE A 283 4.16 35.11 3.26
N ASP A 284 3.80 34.00 2.62
CA ASP A 284 4.65 33.38 1.61
C ASP A 284 4.86 34.30 0.40
N ASP A 285 3.79 34.92 -0.11
CA ASP A 285 3.85 35.92 -1.19
C ASP A 285 4.76 37.11 -0.82
N GLU A 286 4.66 37.61 0.42
CA GLU A 286 5.50 38.73 0.90
C GLU A 286 6.97 38.32 1.03
N GLN A 287 7.24 37.12 1.53
CA GLN A 287 8.62 36.60 1.62
C GLN A 287 9.23 36.41 0.22
N GLN A 288 8.47 35.88 -0.73
CA GLN A 288 8.93 35.72 -2.11
C GLN A 288 9.18 37.07 -2.80
N ALA A 289 8.30 38.07 -2.57
CA ALA A 289 8.45 39.42 -3.15
C ALA A 289 9.67 40.18 -2.62
N ASN A 290 10.07 39.93 -1.38
CA ASN A 290 11.19 40.61 -0.73
C ASN A 290 12.56 40.00 -1.12
N GLN A 291 12.60 38.94 -1.87
CA GLN A 291 13.83 38.29 -2.30
C GLN A 291 14.37 38.84 -3.63
N ASN A 292 15.67 39.16 -3.64
CA ASN A 292 16.39 39.63 -4.81
C ASN A 292 17.06 38.50 -5.64
N GLY A 293 16.54 37.26 -5.57
CA GLY A 293 17.16 36.09 -6.21
C GLY A 293 16.17 35.00 -6.60
N ASN A 294 16.65 34.00 -7.38
CA ASN A 294 15.86 32.85 -7.85
C ASN A 294 15.85 31.66 -6.88
N GLU A 295 16.40 31.81 -5.68
CA GLU A 295 16.40 30.72 -4.71
C GLU A 295 15.06 30.69 -3.92
N PRO A 296 14.50 29.51 -3.61
CA PRO A 296 13.28 29.42 -2.81
C PRO A 296 13.50 30.01 -1.40
N VAL A 297 12.53 30.76 -0.94
CA VAL A 297 12.58 31.35 0.41
C VAL A 297 12.23 30.31 1.45
N ILE A 298 13.16 30.01 2.34
CA ILE A 298 12.93 29.13 3.46
C ILE A 298 12.47 29.95 4.67
N TRP A 299 11.23 29.74 5.13
CA TRP A 299 10.71 30.33 6.34
C TRP A 299 10.09 29.27 7.27
N THR A 300 10.05 29.60 8.55
CA THR A 300 9.49 28.74 9.61
C THR A 300 8.17 29.31 10.15
N LEU A 301 7.39 28.49 10.84
CA LEU A 301 6.22 28.99 11.58
C LEU A 301 6.60 30.06 12.62
N ARG A 302 7.84 30.02 13.11
CA ARG A 302 8.36 31.09 14.00
C ARG A 302 8.41 32.43 13.27
N ASP A 303 8.95 32.46 12.04
CA ASP A 303 9.01 33.68 11.23
C ASP A 303 7.61 34.20 10.90
N PHE A 304 6.72 33.27 10.52
CA PHE A 304 5.32 33.59 10.31
C PHE A 304 4.64 34.18 11.56
N PHE A 305 4.86 33.60 12.75
CA PHE A 305 4.28 34.14 13.98
C PHE A 305 4.89 35.50 14.39
N GLN A 306 6.15 35.73 14.13
CA GLN A 306 6.77 37.05 14.31
C GLN A 306 6.09 38.06 13.41
N TRP A 307 5.87 37.74 12.15
CA TRP A 307 5.16 38.61 11.20
C TRP A 307 3.72 38.89 11.65
N VAL A 308 2.95 37.84 12.00
CA VAL A 308 1.58 37.99 12.50
C VAL A 308 1.49 38.89 13.73
N THR A 309 2.51 38.91 14.57
CA THR A 309 2.54 39.69 15.81
C THR A 309 3.38 40.98 15.73
N SER A 310 3.89 41.36 14.57
CA SER A 310 4.80 42.49 14.36
C SER A 310 4.13 43.86 14.51
N ASN A 311 2.81 43.94 14.38
CA ASN A 311 2.07 45.20 14.54
C ASN A 311 2.15 45.72 15.96
N GLN A 312 2.07 47.06 16.12
CA GLN A 312 1.95 47.73 17.44
C GLN A 312 0.81 47.14 18.29
N ASN A 313 -0.24 46.64 17.63
CA ASN A 313 -1.28 45.85 18.25
C ASN A 313 -1.25 44.41 17.67
N PRO A 314 -0.64 43.44 18.37
CA PRO A 314 -0.51 42.05 17.88
C PRO A 314 -1.85 41.31 17.72
N TRP A 315 -2.95 41.98 18.05
CA TRP A 315 -4.31 41.45 17.82
C TRP A 315 -4.97 42.00 16.55
N GLN A 316 -4.21 42.73 15.74
CA GLN A 316 -4.64 43.19 14.41
C GLN A 316 -3.80 42.52 13.34
N PRO A 317 -4.42 42.10 12.21
CA PRO A 317 -3.66 41.50 11.13
C PRO A 317 -2.63 42.48 10.57
N PRO A 318 -1.53 41.99 10.02
CA PRO A 318 -0.58 42.79 9.25
C PRO A 318 -1.29 43.62 8.18
N GLU A 319 -0.74 44.77 7.82
CA GLU A 319 -1.40 45.71 6.91
C GLU A 319 -1.65 45.07 5.52
N SER A 320 -0.68 44.29 5.01
CA SER A 320 -0.78 43.54 3.78
C SER A 320 -1.94 42.50 3.78
N ALA A 321 -2.19 41.88 4.91
CA ALA A 321 -3.23 40.85 5.02
C ALA A 321 -4.64 41.40 5.26
N ARG A 322 -4.79 42.69 5.61
CA ARG A 322 -6.11 43.29 5.96
C ARG A 322 -7.10 43.26 4.81
N GLU A 323 -6.64 43.50 3.59
CA GLU A 323 -7.48 43.53 2.40
C GLU A 323 -7.99 42.12 2.05
N ARG A 324 -7.14 41.12 2.07
CA ARG A 324 -7.51 39.73 1.82
C ARG A 324 -8.44 39.16 2.89
N LEU A 325 -8.28 39.54 4.13
CA LEU A 325 -9.17 39.11 5.21
C LEU A 325 -10.54 39.82 5.20
N GLY A 326 -10.79 40.74 4.25
CA GLY A 326 -12.11 41.32 4.00
C GLY A 326 -12.67 42.16 5.15
N GLY A 327 -11.83 42.80 5.95
CA GLY A 327 -12.25 43.69 7.05
C GLY A 327 -12.88 42.96 8.26
N LYS A 328 -12.65 41.66 8.40
CA LYS A 328 -13.15 40.86 9.53
C LYS A 328 -12.71 41.45 10.87
N GLN A 329 -13.57 41.33 11.90
CA GLN A 329 -13.39 42.00 13.19
C GLN A 329 -12.10 41.54 13.89
N ALA A 330 -11.40 42.48 14.51
CA ALA A 330 -10.20 42.26 15.32
C ALA A 330 -10.39 41.17 16.41
N SER A 331 -11.63 40.90 16.84
CA SER A 331 -11.97 39.86 17.82
C SER A 331 -11.77 38.43 17.26
N THR A 332 -12.08 38.20 15.99
CA THR A 332 -11.90 36.91 15.32
C THR A 332 -10.42 36.61 15.14
N TYR A 333 -9.67 37.59 14.64
CA TYR A 333 -8.22 37.49 14.50
C TYR A 333 -7.51 37.20 15.83
N LYS A 334 -7.86 37.94 16.88
CA LYS A 334 -7.35 37.71 18.25
C LYS A 334 -7.64 36.27 18.73
N THR A 335 -8.85 35.79 18.47
CA THR A 335 -9.25 34.44 18.87
C THR A 335 -8.45 33.40 18.11
N MET A 336 -8.26 33.59 16.81
CA MET A 336 -7.46 32.75 15.95
C MET A 336 -6.01 32.67 16.43
N VAL A 337 -5.32 33.78 16.53
CA VAL A 337 -3.92 33.87 16.99
C VAL A 337 -3.76 33.26 18.39
N SER A 338 -4.67 33.59 19.33
CA SER A 338 -4.62 33.02 20.69
C SER A 338 -4.79 31.49 20.70
N LYS A 339 -5.65 30.95 19.85
CA LYS A 339 -5.86 29.49 19.75
C LYS A 339 -4.64 28.81 19.14
N MET A 340 -4.06 29.36 18.10
CA MET A 340 -2.85 28.88 17.48
C MET A 340 -1.71 28.76 18.49
N LEU A 341 -1.45 29.83 19.23
CA LEU A 341 -0.41 29.88 20.24
C LEU A 341 -0.65 28.93 21.42
N ARG A 342 -1.91 28.74 21.85
CA ARG A 342 -2.25 27.87 22.97
C ARG A 342 -2.23 26.38 22.60
N ARG A 343 -2.65 26.03 21.38
CA ARG A 343 -2.86 24.65 21.00
C ARG A 343 -1.61 23.97 20.47
N ASN A 344 -0.61 24.71 20.00
CA ASN A 344 0.66 24.23 19.44
C ASN A 344 0.59 22.77 18.92
N ARG A 345 -0.33 22.54 17.98
CA ARG A 345 -0.62 21.20 17.44
C ARG A 345 0.26 20.85 16.24
N ARG A 346 1.29 21.60 16.04
CA ARG A 346 2.27 21.39 15.01
C ARG A 346 3.00 20.07 15.26
N PRO A 347 3.24 19.26 14.21
CA PRO A 347 4.16 18.14 14.31
C PRO A 347 5.55 18.56 14.79
N ALA A 348 6.17 17.79 15.68
CA ALA A 348 7.47 18.15 16.25
C ALA A 348 8.59 18.27 15.20
N TRP A 349 8.46 17.58 14.09
CA TRP A 349 9.40 17.59 12.98
C TRP A 349 9.24 18.78 12.02
N VAL A 350 8.11 19.48 12.05
CA VAL A 350 7.97 20.76 11.33
C VAL A 350 8.80 21.81 12.06
N ASP A 351 9.67 22.50 11.32
CA ASP A 351 10.66 23.45 11.83
C ASP A 351 11.64 22.86 12.86
N GLY A 352 11.84 21.54 12.88
CA GLY A 352 12.75 20.89 13.82
C GLY A 352 12.40 21.07 15.29
N GLY A 353 11.10 21.21 15.60
CA GLY A 353 10.65 21.33 16.99
C GLY A 353 10.91 22.70 17.65
N LEU A 354 11.28 23.73 16.89
CA LEU A 354 11.52 25.08 17.42
C LEU A 354 10.35 25.53 18.31
N PRO A 355 10.57 25.88 19.59
CA PRO A 355 9.48 26.16 20.50
C PRO A 355 8.76 27.46 20.11
N ILE A 356 7.46 27.36 19.85
CA ILE A 356 6.52 28.50 19.80
C ILE A 356 5.72 28.48 21.12
N ARG A 357 6.38 28.48 22.27
CA ARG A 357 5.67 28.55 23.56
C ARG A 357 5.77 29.95 24.14
N PRO A 358 4.65 30.51 24.65
CA PRO A 358 4.75 31.56 25.60
C PRO A 358 5.54 31.05 26.82
N THR A 359 6.61 31.70 27.20
CA THR A 359 7.24 31.46 28.51
C THR A 359 6.21 31.80 29.57
N THR A 360 5.49 30.80 30.09
CA THR A 360 4.62 30.99 31.24
C THR A 360 5.51 31.15 32.46
N ASN A 361 5.80 32.37 32.85
CA ASN A 361 6.22 32.65 34.23
C ASN A 361 5.07 32.20 35.14
N SER A 362 5.30 31.15 35.89
CA SER A 362 4.39 30.53 36.83
C SER A 362 4.23 31.33 38.10
N ASN A 363 3.83 32.58 38.00
CA ASN A 363 3.39 33.36 39.18
C ASN A 363 1.94 33.76 38.96
N GLY A 364 1.06 33.05 39.65
CA GLY A 364 -0.38 33.16 39.60
C GLY A 364 -0.94 34.57 39.93
N ALA A 365 -1.07 35.40 38.93
CA ALA A 365 -1.91 36.59 38.98
C ALA A 365 -3.05 36.38 37.96
N ARG A 366 -4.25 36.12 38.45
CA ARG A 366 -5.50 36.27 37.69
C ARG A 366 -5.71 37.76 37.37
N GLY A 367 -5.07 38.25 36.31
CA GLY A 367 -5.24 39.60 35.84
C GLY A 367 -5.07 39.66 34.33
N ARG A 368 -5.91 40.44 33.66
CA ARG A 368 -6.03 40.76 32.22
C ARG A 368 -4.91 40.20 31.36
N SER A 369 -5.26 39.39 30.38
CA SER A 369 -4.31 38.78 29.41
C SER A 369 -3.40 39.88 28.85
N PRO A 370 -2.08 39.86 29.13
CA PRO A 370 -1.15 40.81 28.55
C PRO A 370 -1.08 40.59 27.03
N SER A 371 -0.80 41.64 26.29
CA SER A 371 -0.46 41.53 24.87
C SER A 371 0.74 40.60 24.74
N PRO A 372 0.74 39.61 23.82
CA PRO A 372 1.90 38.76 23.61
C PRO A 372 3.03 39.64 23.02
N SER A 373 4.08 39.82 23.79
CA SER A 373 5.35 40.35 23.26
C SER A 373 6.17 39.22 22.66
N ALA A 374 7.12 39.53 21.80
CA ALA A 374 8.06 38.54 21.24
C ALA A 374 8.73 37.69 22.35
N ALA A 375 9.07 38.30 23.49
CA ALA A 375 9.60 37.63 24.69
C ALA A 375 8.62 36.62 25.28
N MET A 376 7.32 36.92 25.33
CA MET A 376 6.30 35.99 25.81
C MET A 376 6.09 34.78 24.88
N LEU A 377 6.43 34.94 23.60
CA LEU A 377 6.33 33.87 22.60
C LEU A 377 7.61 33.00 22.53
N GLY A 378 8.65 33.35 23.31
CA GLY A 378 9.95 32.67 23.24
C GLY A 378 10.68 32.91 21.92
N LEU A 379 10.39 34.06 21.26
CA LEU A 379 10.91 34.36 19.92
C LEU A 379 12.21 35.18 19.95
N GLU A 380 12.70 35.57 21.15
CA GLU A 380 13.91 36.40 21.28
C GLU A 380 15.22 35.64 21.17
N GLU A 381 15.24 34.34 21.50
CA GLU A 381 16.43 33.51 21.32
C GLU A 381 16.50 32.98 19.88
N THR A 382 17.63 33.18 19.21
CA THR A 382 17.89 32.61 17.89
C THR A 382 18.37 31.18 18.11
N PRO A 383 17.50 30.18 17.97
CA PRO A 383 17.93 28.79 18.11
C PRO A 383 18.83 28.38 16.95
N ARG A 384 19.68 27.37 17.16
CA ARG A 384 20.41 26.74 16.07
C ARG A 384 19.41 26.31 15.00
N GLN A 385 19.64 26.72 13.76
CA GLN A 385 18.86 26.21 12.63
C GLN A 385 19.03 24.69 12.56
N PRO A 386 17.93 23.92 12.48
CA PRO A 386 18.01 22.49 12.28
C PRO A 386 18.64 22.18 10.92
N GLN A 387 19.23 21.01 10.80
CA GLN A 387 19.61 20.50 9.49
C GLN A 387 18.34 20.09 8.76
N TRP A 388 18.02 20.82 7.69
CA TRP A 388 16.84 20.53 6.88
C TRP A 388 16.96 19.18 6.15
N PHE A 389 15.87 18.43 6.13
CA PHE A 389 15.79 17.20 5.39
C PHE A 389 15.63 17.49 3.90
N ASP A 390 16.54 16.98 3.08
CA ASP A 390 16.47 17.04 1.61
C ASP A 390 16.64 15.63 1.02
N PRO A 391 15.64 15.08 0.33
CA PRO A 391 15.72 13.76 -0.25
C PRO A 391 16.58 13.70 -1.53
N THR A 392 16.97 14.82 -2.12
CA THR A 392 17.63 14.86 -3.45
C THR A 392 18.83 13.94 -3.55
N ASN A 393 19.73 13.98 -2.57
CA ASN A 393 20.94 13.15 -2.55
C ASN A 393 20.73 11.74 -1.98
N LEU A 394 19.56 11.48 -1.39
CA LEU A 394 19.20 10.18 -0.80
C LEU A 394 18.57 9.24 -1.84
N LEU A 395 17.93 9.81 -2.88
CA LEU A 395 17.26 9.06 -3.91
C LEU A 395 18.25 8.61 -4.99
N GLN A 396 18.89 7.47 -4.75
CA GLN A 396 19.91 6.88 -5.64
C GLN A 396 19.51 5.46 -6.06
N PRO A 397 20.02 4.95 -7.19
CA PRO A 397 19.74 3.60 -7.66
C PRO A 397 20.05 2.54 -6.59
N GLY A 398 19.12 1.60 -6.37
CA GLY A 398 19.27 0.50 -5.44
C GLY A 398 19.36 0.91 -3.95
N ARG A 399 19.00 2.16 -3.60
CA ARG A 399 19.04 2.67 -2.23
C ARG A 399 17.64 2.72 -1.60
N ALA A 400 17.55 2.30 -0.35
CA ALA A 400 16.35 2.42 0.48
C ALA A 400 16.42 3.65 1.40
N LEU A 401 15.32 4.40 1.48
CA LEU A 401 15.08 5.46 2.42
C LEU A 401 13.94 5.02 3.34
N VAL A 402 14.26 4.57 4.54
CA VAL A 402 13.29 4.08 5.52
C VAL A 402 12.92 5.21 6.47
N ILE A 403 11.66 5.58 6.50
CA ILE A 403 11.16 6.70 7.30
C ILE A 403 10.09 6.18 8.26
N ARG A 404 10.41 6.20 9.53
CA ARG A 404 9.45 5.83 10.57
C ARG A 404 8.42 6.93 10.77
N VAL A 405 7.16 6.63 10.50
CA VAL A 405 6.05 7.60 10.52
C VAL A 405 5.02 7.32 11.64
N GLY A 406 5.05 6.16 12.27
CA GLY A 406 3.97 5.65 13.13
C GLY A 406 3.87 6.22 14.54
N GLN A 407 4.88 6.93 15.06
CA GLN A 407 4.88 7.40 16.46
C GLN A 407 4.51 8.88 16.63
N ALA A 408 4.55 9.65 15.57
CA ALA A 408 4.32 11.09 15.61
C ALA A 408 2.86 11.42 15.30
N GLY A 409 2.03 11.74 16.29
CA GLY A 409 0.73 12.42 16.09
C GLY A 409 -0.35 11.67 15.29
N GLY A 410 -0.14 10.41 14.93
CA GLY A 410 -1.10 9.59 14.17
C GLY A 410 -1.14 9.91 12.67
N GLY A 411 -2.24 9.51 11.99
CA GLY A 411 -2.40 9.62 10.53
C GLY A 411 -2.24 11.02 9.93
N ARG A 412 -2.37 12.08 10.75
CA ARG A 412 -2.16 13.47 10.30
C ARG A 412 -0.71 13.78 9.97
N ASP A 413 0.19 13.44 10.87
CA ASP A 413 1.62 13.71 10.69
C ASP A 413 2.16 12.89 9.54
N TYR A 414 1.72 11.64 9.46
CA TYR A 414 2.01 10.76 8.33
C TYR A 414 1.52 11.36 7.00
N GLY A 415 0.26 11.80 6.93
CA GLY A 415 -0.31 12.38 5.71
C GLY A 415 0.38 13.67 5.29
N LEU A 416 0.71 14.56 6.24
CA LEU A 416 1.44 15.79 5.95
C LEU A 416 2.83 15.49 5.36
N PHE A 417 3.55 14.55 5.97
CA PHE A 417 4.86 14.14 5.49
C PHE A 417 4.79 13.46 4.10
N LEU A 418 3.80 12.58 3.90
CA LEU A 418 3.57 11.96 2.60
C LEU A 418 3.29 13.01 1.51
N ASN A 419 2.46 14.01 1.82
CA ASN A 419 2.18 15.13 0.91
C ASN A 419 3.47 15.85 0.50
N TYR A 420 4.30 16.23 1.47
CA TYR A 420 5.61 16.83 1.21
C TYR A 420 6.46 15.96 0.29
N MET A 421 6.63 14.68 0.63
CA MET A 421 7.48 13.78 -0.14
C MET A 421 6.99 13.56 -1.57
N LEU A 422 5.69 13.43 -1.77
CA LEU A 422 5.10 13.29 -3.10
C LEU A 422 5.35 14.55 -3.95
N LYS A 423 5.07 15.73 -3.40
CA LYS A 423 5.32 17.00 -4.06
C LYS A 423 6.81 17.14 -4.41
N ARG A 424 7.69 16.93 -3.43
CA ARG A 424 9.14 17.10 -3.60
C ARG A 424 9.73 16.14 -4.63
N VAL A 425 9.37 14.86 -4.59
CA VAL A 425 9.83 13.87 -5.59
C VAL A 425 9.33 14.23 -6.99
N TYR A 426 8.10 14.71 -7.11
CA TYR A 426 7.57 15.19 -8.38
C TYR A 426 8.38 16.37 -8.93
N GLU A 427 8.65 17.39 -8.13
CA GLU A 427 9.46 18.56 -8.49
C GLU A 427 10.87 18.15 -8.92
N LEU A 428 11.54 17.29 -8.14
CA LEU A 428 12.87 16.77 -8.46
C LEU A 428 12.90 16.04 -9.82
N LYS A 429 11.83 15.30 -10.13
CA LYS A 429 11.66 14.63 -11.42
C LYS A 429 11.40 15.61 -12.57
N GLU A 430 10.58 16.62 -12.37
CA GLU A 430 10.30 17.66 -13.38
C GLU A 430 11.52 18.49 -13.70
N GLN A 431 12.27 18.87 -12.68
CA GLN A 431 13.52 19.61 -12.81
C GLN A 431 14.70 18.74 -13.29
N ARG A 432 14.49 17.42 -13.44
CA ARG A 432 15.52 16.43 -13.81
C ARG A 432 16.72 16.37 -12.84
N LEU A 433 16.50 16.76 -11.60
CA LEU A 433 17.50 16.64 -10.53
C LEU A 433 17.71 15.19 -10.10
N ILE A 434 16.67 14.36 -10.25
CA ILE A 434 16.76 12.91 -10.10
C ILE A 434 16.25 12.22 -11.37
N THR A 435 17.00 11.23 -11.86
CA THR A 435 16.62 10.42 -13.03
C THR A 435 16.25 8.98 -12.65
N VAL A 436 16.68 8.53 -11.49
CA VAL A 436 16.41 7.19 -10.97
C VAL A 436 14.91 6.94 -10.83
N PRO A 437 14.37 5.77 -11.22
CA PRO A 437 12.99 5.43 -10.91
C PRO A 437 12.76 5.36 -9.39
N VAL A 438 11.62 5.83 -8.93
CA VAL A 438 11.30 5.92 -7.49
C VAL A 438 10.11 5.05 -7.17
N LEU A 439 10.21 4.22 -6.13
CA LEU A 439 9.09 3.48 -5.55
C LEU A 439 8.73 4.08 -4.19
N HIS A 440 7.49 4.53 -4.04
CA HIS A 440 6.89 4.84 -2.74
C HIS A 440 6.20 3.59 -2.19
N HIS A 441 6.72 3.02 -1.12
CA HIS A 441 6.07 1.96 -0.35
C HIS A 441 5.36 2.57 0.85
N ILE A 442 4.02 2.58 0.81
CA ILE A 442 3.14 3.21 1.81
C ILE A 442 2.56 2.09 2.67
N ASP A 443 3.08 1.93 3.88
CA ASP A 443 2.58 0.93 4.83
C ASP A 443 1.40 1.47 5.65
N GLU A 444 0.46 0.59 6.01
CA GLU A 444 -0.78 0.88 6.76
C GLU A 444 -1.53 2.13 6.21
N ALA A 445 -1.65 2.21 4.87
CA ALA A 445 -2.18 3.38 4.18
C ALA A 445 -3.61 3.75 4.60
N GLN A 446 -4.39 2.83 5.21
CA GLN A 446 -5.71 3.14 5.75
C GLN A 446 -5.66 4.25 6.81
N ASP A 447 -4.55 4.41 7.53
CA ASP A 447 -4.43 5.44 8.56
C ASP A 447 -4.38 6.85 7.98
N LEU A 448 -4.01 7.00 6.72
CA LEU A 448 -4.07 8.27 5.99
C LEU A 448 -5.52 8.76 5.80
N PHE A 449 -6.47 7.85 5.77
CA PHE A 449 -7.88 8.14 5.52
C PHE A 449 -8.74 8.13 6.79
N ASN A 450 -8.14 7.78 7.95
CA ASN A 450 -8.77 7.78 9.27
C ASN A 450 -8.68 9.15 9.95
N GLY A 451 -9.12 10.22 9.29
CA GLY A 451 -9.02 11.57 9.82
C GLY A 451 -10.29 12.39 9.64
N SER A 452 -10.19 13.73 9.74
CA SER A 452 -11.27 14.58 9.30
C SER A 452 -11.50 14.36 7.80
N LYS A 453 -12.76 14.41 7.35
CA LYS A 453 -13.11 14.21 5.92
C LYS A 453 -12.30 15.13 4.99
N GLN A 454 -12.01 16.35 5.44
CA GLN A 454 -11.27 17.32 4.64
C GLN A 454 -9.80 16.96 4.50
N PHE A 455 -9.15 16.55 5.60
CA PHE A 455 -7.76 16.09 5.56
C PHE A 455 -7.61 14.80 4.75
N ALA A 456 -8.48 13.82 5.01
CA ALA A 456 -8.51 12.57 4.26
C ALA A 456 -8.74 12.82 2.76
N SER A 457 -9.61 13.79 2.40
CA SER A 457 -9.83 14.18 1.00
C SER A 457 -8.61 14.86 0.40
N ALA A 458 -7.94 15.77 1.12
CA ALA A 458 -6.74 16.45 0.61
C ALA A 458 -5.61 15.46 0.32
N ILE A 459 -5.32 14.56 1.27
CA ILE A 459 -4.31 13.51 1.08
C ILE A 459 -4.73 12.51 0.00
N GLY A 460 -6.02 12.13 -0.02
CA GLY A 460 -6.59 11.25 -1.05
C GLY A 460 -6.39 11.82 -2.45
N ASN A 461 -6.65 13.10 -2.66
CA ASN A 461 -6.46 13.77 -3.95
C ASN A 461 -4.99 13.76 -4.40
N VAL A 462 -4.06 14.09 -3.51
CA VAL A 462 -2.61 14.11 -3.82
C VAL A 462 -2.12 12.70 -4.15
N LEU A 463 -2.51 11.71 -3.35
CA LEU A 463 -2.12 10.32 -3.59
C LEU A 463 -2.76 9.76 -4.87
N SER A 464 -4.04 10.05 -5.13
CA SER A 464 -4.73 9.66 -6.36
C SER A 464 -4.06 10.25 -7.59
N GLU A 465 -3.71 11.53 -7.56
CA GLU A 465 -2.96 12.18 -8.62
C GLU A 465 -1.57 11.56 -8.82
N GLY A 466 -0.84 11.32 -7.73
CA GLY A 466 0.46 10.65 -7.73
C GLY A 466 0.39 9.26 -8.37
N VAL A 467 -0.55 8.42 -7.93
CA VAL A 467 -0.75 7.07 -8.46
C VAL A 467 -1.12 7.10 -9.95
N ARG A 468 -1.97 8.02 -10.38
CA ARG A 468 -2.42 8.15 -11.76
C ARG A 468 -1.32 8.68 -12.70
N LYS A 469 -0.56 9.69 -12.27
CA LYS A 469 0.46 10.35 -13.10
C LYS A 469 1.86 9.76 -12.92
N GLY A 470 2.11 8.99 -11.88
CA GLY A 470 3.44 8.51 -11.47
C GLY A 470 4.18 7.77 -12.57
N ARG A 471 3.47 6.92 -13.33
CA ARG A 471 4.07 6.13 -14.42
C ARG A 471 4.84 6.99 -15.43
N SER A 472 4.28 8.11 -15.88
CA SER A 472 4.93 8.99 -16.87
C SER A 472 6.19 9.67 -16.34
N ARG A 473 6.36 9.70 -15.00
CA ARG A 473 7.50 10.28 -14.29
C ARG A 473 8.43 9.22 -13.68
N GLN A 474 8.22 7.95 -14.00
CA GLN A 474 8.94 6.83 -13.41
C GLN A 474 8.81 6.81 -11.86
N ILE A 475 7.61 7.09 -11.37
CA ILE A 475 7.24 6.99 -9.96
C ILE A 475 6.24 5.84 -9.83
N ALA A 476 6.58 4.88 -8.98
CA ALA A 476 5.77 3.71 -8.67
C ALA A 476 5.24 3.78 -7.23
N PHE A 477 4.12 3.10 -6.97
CA PHE A 477 3.52 2.99 -5.65
C PHE A 477 3.22 1.54 -5.30
N THR A 478 3.56 1.15 -4.09
CA THR A 478 3.05 -0.07 -3.45
C THR A 478 2.30 0.35 -2.19
N ILE A 479 1.01 0.10 -2.15
CA ILE A 479 0.13 0.47 -1.04
C ILE A 479 -0.19 -0.78 -0.25
N ALA A 480 0.20 -0.79 1.04
CA ALA A 480 -0.08 -1.89 1.95
C ALA A 480 -1.20 -1.50 2.92
N VAL A 481 -2.20 -2.37 3.08
CA VAL A 481 -3.37 -2.12 3.94
C VAL A 481 -3.84 -3.40 4.63
N GLN A 482 -4.53 -3.24 5.75
CA GLN A 482 -5.23 -4.36 6.39
C GLN A 482 -6.57 -4.63 5.72
N SER A 483 -7.24 -3.59 5.24
CA SER A 483 -8.53 -3.71 4.55
C SER A 483 -8.60 -2.76 3.35
N ALA A 484 -8.83 -3.31 2.17
CA ALA A 484 -9.06 -2.53 0.95
C ALA A 484 -10.33 -1.66 1.02
N ALA A 485 -11.24 -1.95 1.95
CA ALA A 485 -12.48 -1.19 2.11
C ALA A 485 -12.26 0.27 2.54
N GLN A 486 -11.09 0.58 3.11
CA GLN A 486 -10.76 1.93 3.58
C GLN A 486 -10.04 2.78 2.54
N ILE A 487 -9.64 2.20 1.40
CA ILE A 487 -8.99 2.93 0.31
C ILE A 487 -10.06 3.57 -0.59
N PRO A 488 -9.94 4.87 -0.93
CA PRO A 488 -10.81 5.52 -1.91
C PRO A 488 -10.77 4.82 -3.27
N ASP A 489 -11.93 4.77 -3.96
CA ASP A 489 -12.08 4.03 -5.23
C ASP A 489 -11.18 4.61 -6.34
N ASP A 490 -10.97 5.91 -6.37
CA ASP A 490 -10.10 6.57 -7.34
C ASP A 490 -8.62 6.17 -7.21
N ILE A 491 -8.17 5.80 -6.01
CA ILE A 491 -6.85 5.21 -5.78
C ILE A 491 -6.88 3.73 -6.13
N LEU A 492 -7.84 2.98 -5.57
CA LEU A 492 -7.94 1.53 -5.72
C LEU A 492 -8.01 1.09 -7.19
N ASN A 493 -8.76 1.84 -8.02
CA ASN A 493 -8.92 1.55 -9.45
C ASN A 493 -7.65 1.75 -10.28
N ASN A 494 -6.66 2.46 -9.74
CA ASN A 494 -5.37 2.66 -10.39
C ASN A 494 -4.28 1.68 -9.92
N LEU A 495 -4.57 0.81 -8.93
CA LEU A 495 -3.67 -0.23 -8.44
C LEU A 495 -3.91 -1.52 -9.24
N ASN A 496 -3.09 -1.75 -10.26
CA ASN A 496 -3.34 -2.78 -11.27
C ASN A 496 -2.73 -4.15 -10.92
N THR A 497 -1.79 -4.21 -9.99
CA THR A 497 -1.33 -5.46 -9.40
C THR A 497 -1.86 -5.55 -7.99
N ARG A 498 -2.51 -6.67 -7.66
CA ARG A 498 -3.16 -6.86 -6.37
C ARG A 498 -2.78 -8.20 -5.75
N ILE A 499 -2.23 -8.15 -4.54
CA ILE A 499 -1.86 -9.33 -3.74
C ILE A 499 -2.71 -9.31 -2.48
N ILE A 500 -3.62 -10.27 -2.40
CA ILE A 500 -4.64 -10.33 -1.35
C ILE A 500 -4.44 -11.57 -0.50
N HIS A 501 -3.88 -11.36 0.67
CA HIS A 501 -3.68 -12.37 1.70
C HIS A 501 -4.99 -12.69 2.44
N ARG A 502 -4.87 -13.49 3.50
CA ARG A 502 -6.02 -13.83 4.35
C ARG A 502 -6.78 -12.61 4.83
N HIS A 503 -8.10 -12.66 4.69
CA HIS A 503 -9.04 -11.68 5.21
C HIS A 503 -10.11 -12.36 6.05
N ASN A 504 -10.56 -11.68 7.10
CA ASN A 504 -11.62 -12.20 7.96
C ASN A 504 -13.01 -12.12 7.31
N ARG A 505 -13.18 -11.20 6.35
CA ARG A 505 -14.44 -10.97 5.63
C ARG A 505 -14.21 -11.07 4.13
N ALA A 506 -15.01 -11.89 3.44
CA ALA A 506 -14.93 -12.04 1.98
C ALA A 506 -15.16 -10.72 1.22
N SER A 507 -16.02 -9.83 1.75
CA SER A 507 -16.31 -8.52 1.14
C SER A 507 -15.06 -7.62 1.00
N GLU A 508 -14.08 -7.76 1.88
CA GLU A 508 -12.82 -7.00 1.80
C GLU A 508 -11.95 -7.48 0.63
N ALA A 509 -11.85 -8.79 0.45
CA ALA A 509 -11.14 -9.38 -0.68
C ALA A 509 -11.89 -9.14 -2.00
N GLN A 510 -13.23 -9.20 -2.00
CA GLN A 510 -14.06 -8.96 -3.20
C GLN A 510 -13.87 -7.55 -3.75
N ARG A 511 -13.88 -6.53 -2.88
CA ARG A 511 -13.62 -5.14 -3.30
C ARG A 511 -12.23 -4.98 -3.93
N ALA A 512 -11.25 -5.72 -3.43
CA ALA A 512 -9.89 -5.66 -3.94
C ALA A 512 -9.69 -6.44 -5.26
N LEU A 513 -10.51 -7.47 -5.53
CA LEU A 513 -10.32 -8.40 -6.64
C LEU A 513 -11.63 -8.62 -7.41
N GLU A 514 -12.03 -7.63 -8.19
CA GLU A 514 -13.26 -7.68 -9.01
C GLU A 514 -13.24 -8.81 -10.05
N LYS A 515 -12.05 -9.25 -10.50
CA LYS A 515 -11.90 -10.32 -11.49
C LYS A 515 -11.92 -11.73 -10.88
N ALA A 516 -11.82 -11.87 -9.57
CA ALA A 516 -11.81 -13.16 -8.92
C ALA A 516 -13.23 -13.71 -8.80
N ALA A 517 -13.38 -15.02 -8.99
CA ALA A 517 -14.65 -15.70 -8.75
C ALA A 517 -14.98 -15.72 -7.25
N ASP A 518 -16.28 -15.75 -6.92
CA ASP A 518 -16.76 -15.74 -5.51
C ASP A 518 -16.16 -16.90 -4.70
N ALA A 519 -15.95 -18.06 -5.32
CA ALA A 519 -15.30 -19.19 -4.67
C ALA A 519 -13.85 -18.89 -4.29
N GLN A 520 -13.08 -18.26 -5.18
CA GLN A 520 -11.70 -17.83 -4.89
C GLN A 520 -11.67 -16.80 -3.76
N ILE A 521 -12.56 -15.81 -3.80
CA ILE A 521 -12.71 -14.82 -2.74
C ILE A 521 -13.01 -15.50 -1.38
N SER A 522 -13.90 -16.49 -1.37
CA SER A 522 -14.28 -17.22 -0.15
C SER A 522 -13.12 -18.02 0.43
N MET A 523 -12.20 -18.53 -0.40
CA MET A 523 -11.01 -19.26 0.05
C MET A 523 -10.04 -18.39 0.85
N THR A 524 -10.02 -17.07 0.63
CA THR A 524 -9.10 -16.15 1.34
C THR A 524 -9.24 -16.19 2.86
N LYS A 525 -10.41 -16.59 3.37
CA LYS A 525 -10.64 -16.74 4.83
C LYS A 525 -9.78 -17.86 5.44
N ASN A 526 -9.45 -18.87 4.65
CA ASN A 526 -8.77 -20.09 5.10
C ASN A 526 -7.28 -20.10 4.73
N PHE A 527 -6.78 -19.03 4.13
CA PHE A 527 -5.37 -18.95 3.73
C PHE A 527 -4.44 -19.05 4.94
N GLY A 528 -3.40 -19.85 4.80
CA GLY A 528 -2.27 -19.88 5.70
C GLY A 528 -1.37 -18.65 5.56
N PRO A 529 -0.42 -18.45 6.47
CA PRO A 529 0.58 -17.40 6.34
C PRO A 529 1.35 -17.52 5.01
N GLY A 530 1.44 -16.41 4.27
CA GLY A 530 2.13 -16.37 2.97
C GLY A 530 1.32 -16.85 1.78
N GLU A 531 0.10 -17.32 1.97
CA GLU A 531 -0.81 -17.61 0.85
C GLU A 531 -1.57 -16.35 0.44
N ALA A 532 -1.80 -16.18 -0.87
CA ALA A 532 -2.48 -15.00 -1.40
C ALA A 532 -3.17 -15.30 -2.74
N LEU A 533 -4.23 -14.55 -3.04
CA LEU A 533 -4.69 -14.36 -4.41
C LEU A 533 -3.87 -13.25 -5.06
N VAL A 534 -3.39 -13.50 -6.26
CA VAL A 534 -2.53 -12.57 -7.01
C VAL A 534 -3.17 -12.25 -8.35
N ASP A 535 -3.54 -10.98 -8.54
CA ASP A 535 -3.91 -10.39 -9.83
C ASP A 535 -2.73 -9.56 -10.33
N LEU A 536 -1.93 -10.12 -11.22
CA LEU A 536 -0.79 -9.40 -11.79
C LEU A 536 -1.23 -8.52 -12.95
N PHE A 537 -0.64 -7.34 -13.05
CA PHE A 537 -0.82 -6.50 -14.23
C PHE A 537 -0.45 -7.27 -15.51
N GLY A 538 -1.42 -7.35 -16.42
CA GLY A 538 -1.27 -8.06 -17.70
C GLY A 538 -1.60 -9.54 -17.66
N ALA A 539 -1.74 -10.15 -16.49
CA ALA A 539 -2.22 -11.52 -16.36
C ALA A 539 -3.70 -11.63 -16.73
N SER A 540 -4.05 -12.79 -17.29
CA SER A 540 -5.39 -13.03 -17.81
C SER A 540 -6.37 -13.50 -16.75
N ALA A 541 -5.88 -13.97 -15.60
CA ALA A 541 -6.69 -14.42 -14.47
C ALA A 541 -5.97 -14.24 -13.14
N VAL A 542 -6.75 -14.24 -12.06
CA VAL A 542 -6.26 -14.28 -10.68
C VAL A 542 -5.74 -15.68 -10.36
N VAL A 543 -4.58 -15.76 -9.73
CA VAL A 543 -3.96 -17.03 -9.35
C VAL A 543 -3.86 -17.16 -7.83
N ASN A 544 -3.99 -18.40 -7.34
CA ASN A 544 -3.71 -18.74 -5.95
C ASN A 544 -2.20 -19.02 -5.81
N ALA A 545 -1.55 -18.29 -4.93
CA ALA A 545 -0.11 -18.27 -4.83
C ALA A 545 0.39 -18.45 -3.39
N ARG A 546 1.57 -19.07 -3.28
CA ARG A 546 2.40 -18.99 -2.09
C ARG A 546 3.50 -17.98 -2.32
N MET A 547 3.51 -16.92 -1.50
CA MET A 547 4.49 -15.86 -1.61
C MET A 547 5.85 -16.36 -1.12
N ARG A 548 6.91 -15.93 -1.79
CA ARG A 548 8.28 -16.25 -1.42
C ARG A 548 8.62 -15.60 -0.08
N LEU A 549 9.41 -16.27 0.74
CA LEU A 549 9.99 -15.66 1.94
C LEU A 549 10.93 -14.53 1.55
N SER A 550 10.84 -13.42 2.26
CA SER A 550 11.78 -12.32 2.10
C SER A 550 13.10 -12.67 2.80
N PRO A 551 14.23 -12.49 2.12
CA PRO A 551 15.53 -12.68 2.74
C PRO A 551 15.93 -11.53 3.67
N PHE A 552 15.18 -10.42 3.71
CA PHE A 552 15.41 -9.33 4.66
C PHE A 552 15.02 -9.70 6.08
N GLN A 553 15.78 -9.22 7.05
CA GLN A 553 15.38 -9.30 8.44
C GLN A 553 14.26 -8.29 8.69
N LEU A 554 13.05 -8.80 8.91
CA LEU A 554 11.90 -8.00 9.31
C LEU A 554 11.80 -8.02 10.84
N THR A 555 11.32 -6.94 11.40
CA THR A 555 11.11 -6.85 12.85
C THR A 555 9.79 -7.52 13.21
N THR A 556 9.83 -8.51 14.09
CA THR A 556 8.64 -9.14 14.66
C THR A 556 8.28 -8.51 16.01
N GLU A 557 7.03 -8.63 16.46
CA GLU A 557 6.62 -8.15 17.79
C GLU A 557 7.48 -8.74 18.92
N GLU A 558 7.90 -9.99 18.77
CA GLU A 558 8.80 -10.65 19.74
C GLU A 558 10.19 -10.00 19.79
N LEU A 559 10.76 -9.66 18.63
CA LEU A 559 12.04 -8.94 18.55
C LEU A 559 11.93 -7.52 19.11
N LEU A 560 10.81 -6.83 18.87
CA LEU A 560 10.56 -5.52 19.46
C LEU A 560 10.51 -5.58 20.98
N GLN A 561 9.76 -6.54 21.55
CA GLN A 561 9.68 -6.71 22.99
C GLN A 561 11.05 -7.05 23.62
N GLN A 562 11.86 -7.87 22.96
CA GLN A 562 13.23 -8.17 23.41
C GLN A 562 14.12 -6.92 23.37
N GLN A 563 14.02 -6.10 22.33
CA GLN A 563 14.79 -4.87 22.20
C GLN A 563 14.38 -3.83 23.26
N GLU A 564 13.07 -3.69 23.51
CA GLU A 564 12.56 -2.81 24.57
C GLU A 564 13.02 -3.26 25.96
N GLN A 565 12.99 -4.56 26.24
CA GLN A 565 13.49 -5.10 27.50
C GLN A 565 15.00 -4.88 27.66
N GLN A 566 15.79 -5.06 26.60
CA GLN A 566 17.23 -4.79 26.62
C GLN A 566 17.54 -3.31 26.81
N ALA A 567 16.78 -2.43 26.15
CA ALA A 567 16.96 -0.99 26.31
C ALA A 567 16.62 -0.52 27.72
N GLN A 568 15.55 -1.04 28.32
CA GLN A 568 15.18 -0.75 29.72
C GLN A 568 16.23 -1.26 30.70
N ALA A 569 16.78 -2.46 30.49
CA ALA A 569 17.84 -3.00 31.32
C ALA A 569 19.13 -2.17 31.25
N LEU A 570 19.49 -1.67 30.04
CA LEU A 570 20.64 -0.78 29.86
C LEU A 570 20.45 0.59 30.55
N GLN A 571 19.25 1.15 30.49
CA GLN A 571 18.92 2.41 31.18
C GLN A 571 19.01 2.23 32.71
N GLN A 572 18.47 1.15 33.25
CA GLN A 572 18.56 0.85 34.67
C GLN A 572 20.02 0.68 35.13
N THR A 573 20.85 0.01 34.34
CA THR A 573 22.27 -0.15 34.63
C THR A 573 23.04 1.20 34.64
N GLN A 574 22.70 2.09 33.69
CA GLN A 574 23.28 3.45 33.63
C GLN A 574 22.82 4.34 34.79
N GLU A 575 21.58 4.21 35.24
CA GLU A 575 21.05 4.93 36.40
C GLU A 575 21.68 4.41 37.71
N GLU A 576 21.92 3.12 37.82
CA GLU A 576 22.62 2.52 38.97
C GLU A 576 24.11 2.89 39.03
N GLU A 577 24.80 2.96 37.89
CA GLU A 577 26.18 3.43 37.78
C GLU A 577 26.31 4.95 37.97
N GLY A 578 25.28 5.75 37.57
CA GLY A 578 25.25 7.20 37.79
C GLY A 578 24.95 7.64 39.23
N LEU A 579 24.44 6.75 40.08
CA LEU A 579 24.19 7.02 41.51
C LEU A 579 25.39 6.66 42.42
N GLY A 580 26.51 6.22 41.84
CA GLY A 580 27.71 5.79 42.54
C GLY A 580 28.82 6.84 42.70
N PHE A 581 28.50 8.17 42.53
CA PHE A 581 29.50 9.22 42.80
C PHE A 581 28.94 10.28 43.74
#